data_41c4fef15ab5b63e42a8f585c0db7498
#
_entry.id   41c4fef15ab5b63e42a8f585c0db7498
#
_cell.length_a   1.000
_cell.length_b   1.000
_cell.length_c   1.000
_cell.angle_alpha   90.00
_cell.angle_beta   90.00
_cell.angle_gamma   90.00
#
_symmetry.space_group_name_H-M   'P 1'
#
loop_
_entity.id
_entity.type
_entity.pdbx_description
1 polymer ?
#
loop_
_entity_poly.entity_id
_entity_poly.type
_entity_poly.pdbx_seq_one_letter_code
_entity_poly.pdbx_strand_id
1 'polypeptide(L)'
;MKVAMHQPDFLPYTGFFYKILKADVFDIAVHDQFVKDGYQRRVKFNDRWVNVAIIDRKKIPQKTAIEDVKVDTQKTKENILKAMDIEYGDFPRCKPLQAKLKNYMENLPDIMSLSDFNISLIIFVLAFMGVDDKVKLTVTPKPTKPKSFGIIENMKKYFPEYDTYLSGIGGKAYTGNEFEDNGLKIEYSKHAPLYNDSIIGTLVRFSDPVRIIMREKPEQS
;
A
#
# COMPACT_ATOMS: atom_id res chain seq x y z
N MET A 1 -3.31 -17.89 -12.27
CA MET A 1 -2.36 -17.03 -11.49
C MET A 1 -2.96 -15.65 -11.30
N LYS A 2 -2.62 -14.94 -10.19
CA LYS A 2 -3.30 -13.70 -9.77
C LYS A 2 -2.40 -12.48 -9.82
N VAL A 3 -2.89 -11.39 -10.42
CA VAL A 3 -2.28 -10.05 -10.34
C VAL A 3 -3.15 -9.17 -9.46
N ALA A 4 -2.55 -8.41 -8.56
CA ALA A 4 -3.21 -7.31 -7.88
C ALA A 4 -2.53 -5.99 -8.28
N MET A 5 -3.31 -4.91 -8.38
CA MET A 5 -2.78 -3.57 -8.64
C MET A 5 -3.28 -2.60 -7.60
N HIS A 6 -2.43 -1.67 -7.19
CA HIS A 6 -2.81 -0.59 -6.28
C HIS A 6 -1.81 0.57 -6.33
N GLN A 7 -2.30 1.78 -6.08
CA GLN A 7 -1.42 2.93 -5.84
C GLN A 7 -0.54 2.70 -4.59
N PRO A 8 0.66 3.31 -4.50
CA PRO A 8 1.49 3.21 -3.31
C PRO A 8 0.92 4.07 -2.18
N ASP A 9 0.21 3.44 -1.23
CA ASP A 9 -0.31 4.12 -0.06
C ASP A 9 0.76 4.25 1.04
N PHE A 10 0.63 5.26 1.89
CA PHE A 10 1.55 5.55 2.99
C PHE A 10 1.29 4.63 4.19
N LEU A 11 2.27 3.76 4.54
CA LEU A 11 2.16 2.79 5.64
C LEU A 11 0.77 2.15 5.70
N PRO A 12 0.32 1.49 4.61
CA PRO A 12 -1.07 1.13 4.41
C PRO A 12 -1.60 0.16 5.46
N TYR A 13 -2.91 0.02 5.53
CA TYR A 13 -3.58 -0.94 6.42
C TYR A 13 -3.42 -2.40 5.96
N THR A 14 -3.80 -3.35 6.81
CA THR A 14 -3.57 -4.79 6.59
C THR A 14 -4.16 -5.34 5.29
N GLY A 15 -5.28 -4.80 4.80
CA GLY A 15 -5.89 -5.25 3.54
C GLY A 15 -5.03 -4.97 2.29
N PHE A 16 -4.15 -4.00 2.34
CA PHE A 16 -3.16 -3.76 1.29
C PHE A 16 -2.14 -4.90 1.25
N PHE A 17 -1.57 -5.26 2.41
CA PHE A 17 -0.60 -6.35 2.54
C PHE A 17 -1.24 -7.72 2.31
N TYR A 18 -2.52 -7.90 2.66
CA TYR A 18 -3.27 -9.10 2.28
C TYR A 18 -3.26 -9.32 0.77
N LYS A 19 -3.50 -8.28 -0.03
CA LYS A 19 -3.45 -8.39 -1.49
C LYS A 19 -2.05 -8.72 -2.00
N ILE A 20 -1.01 -8.11 -1.44
CA ILE A 20 0.39 -8.43 -1.77
C ILE A 20 0.68 -9.92 -1.53
N LEU A 21 0.27 -10.46 -0.38
CA LEU A 21 0.56 -11.83 0.01
C LEU A 21 -0.32 -12.88 -0.70
N LYS A 22 -1.47 -12.47 -1.25
CA LYS A 22 -2.40 -13.34 -1.98
C LYS A 22 -2.20 -13.34 -3.49
N ALA A 23 -1.60 -12.31 -4.04
CA ALA A 23 -1.30 -12.21 -5.45
C ALA A 23 0.05 -12.88 -5.76
N ASP A 24 0.15 -13.46 -6.96
CA ASP A 24 1.44 -13.96 -7.47
C ASP A 24 2.34 -12.80 -7.93
N VAL A 25 1.71 -11.68 -8.36
CA VAL A 25 2.37 -10.40 -8.67
C VAL A 25 1.53 -9.25 -8.15
N PHE A 26 2.18 -8.28 -7.52
CA PHE A 26 1.55 -7.03 -7.09
C PHE A 26 2.15 -5.86 -7.84
N ASP A 27 1.34 -5.20 -8.67
CA ASP A 27 1.74 -4.05 -9.49
C ASP A 27 1.39 -2.74 -8.79
N ILE A 28 2.38 -1.84 -8.71
CA ILE A 28 2.26 -0.57 -8.00
C ILE A 28 2.02 0.56 -9.01
N ALA A 29 0.83 1.14 -9.01
CA ALA A 29 0.41 2.20 -9.91
C ALA A 29 0.93 3.57 -9.45
N VAL A 30 2.20 3.89 -9.74
CA VAL A 30 2.86 5.15 -9.34
C VAL A 30 2.31 6.37 -10.09
N HIS A 31 1.75 6.13 -11.29
CA HIS A 31 1.17 7.13 -12.18
C HIS A 31 -0.26 7.57 -11.81
N ASP A 32 -0.87 6.95 -10.81
CA ASP A 32 -2.19 7.36 -10.33
C ASP A 32 -2.19 8.80 -9.82
N GLN A 33 -3.35 9.44 -9.92
CA GLN A 33 -3.48 10.83 -9.50
C GLN A 33 -3.28 10.99 -7.99
N PHE A 34 -2.43 11.94 -7.61
CA PHE A 34 -2.27 12.32 -6.22
C PHE A 34 -3.54 12.98 -5.66
N VAL A 35 -4.00 12.48 -4.53
CA VAL A 35 -5.16 13.01 -3.78
C VAL A 35 -4.67 13.66 -2.49
N LYS A 36 -4.85 14.98 -2.37
CA LYS A 36 -4.31 15.79 -1.24
C LYS A 36 -4.68 15.25 0.15
N ASP A 37 -5.80 14.58 0.29
CA ASP A 37 -6.28 13.98 1.53
C ASP A 37 -6.50 12.46 1.42
N GLY A 38 -5.84 11.83 0.43
CA GLY A 38 -5.85 10.38 0.19
C GLY A 38 -4.86 9.61 1.06
N TYR A 39 -5.00 8.30 1.05
CA TYR A 39 -4.12 7.36 1.77
C TYR A 39 -2.69 7.31 1.23
N GLN A 40 -2.44 7.84 0.06
CA GLN A 40 -1.08 8.04 -0.47
C GLN A 40 -0.24 8.92 0.46
N ARG A 41 -0.86 9.88 1.17
CA ARG A 41 -0.20 10.89 1.98
C ARG A 41 -0.45 10.75 3.48
N ARG A 42 -1.52 10.10 3.89
CA ARG A 42 -1.88 10.02 5.31
C ARG A 42 -2.48 8.68 5.68
N VAL A 43 -2.27 8.30 6.92
CA VAL A 43 -2.83 7.07 7.50
C VAL A 43 -3.18 7.33 8.97
N LYS A 44 -4.06 6.53 9.53
CA LYS A 44 -4.34 6.56 10.97
C LYS A 44 -3.38 5.65 11.73
N PHE A 45 -2.81 6.16 12.82
CA PHE A 45 -2.23 5.38 13.91
C PHE A 45 -3.25 5.43 15.04
N ASN A 46 -3.92 4.32 15.36
CA ASN A 46 -5.18 4.33 16.10
C ASN A 46 -6.16 5.38 15.52
N ASP A 47 -6.45 6.44 16.28
CA ASP A 47 -7.35 7.51 15.84
C ASP A 47 -6.65 8.76 15.31
N ARG A 48 -5.32 8.82 15.43
CA ARG A 48 -4.51 9.97 14.99
C ARG A 48 -4.12 9.88 13.52
N TRP A 49 -4.39 10.93 12.75
CA TRP A 49 -3.85 11.07 11.40
C TRP A 49 -2.36 11.40 11.43
N VAL A 50 -1.56 10.56 10.79
CA VAL A 50 -0.13 10.77 10.51
C VAL A 50 0.02 11.11 9.04
N ASN A 51 0.79 12.17 8.75
CA ASN A 51 0.89 12.72 7.40
C ASN A 51 2.33 12.69 6.91
N VAL A 52 2.49 12.38 5.62
CA VAL A 52 3.72 12.64 4.88
C VAL A 52 3.91 14.15 4.72
N ALA A 53 5.11 14.64 4.95
CA ALA A 53 5.48 16.02 4.74
C ALA A 53 5.74 16.29 3.25
N ILE A 54 4.71 16.72 2.55
CA ILE A 54 4.77 17.04 1.12
C ILE A 54 5.37 18.44 0.93
N ILE A 55 6.39 18.55 0.08
CA ILE A 55 7.02 19.81 -0.30
C ILE A 55 6.05 20.60 -1.19
N ASP A 56 5.88 21.88 -0.89
CA ASP A 56 5.04 22.81 -1.64
C ASP A 56 3.59 22.33 -1.87
N ARG A 57 3.02 21.56 -0.94
CA ARG A 57 1.69 20.90 -1.05
C ARG A 57 0.60 21.80 -1.64
N LYS A 58 0.60 23.11 -1.26
CA LYS A 58 -0.43 24.05 -1.73
C LYS A 58 -0.33 24.37 -3.22
N LYS A 59 0.87 24.25 -3.79
CA LYS A 59 1.18 24.56 -5.19
C LYS A 59 1.01 23.36 -6.14
N ILE A 60 0.76 22.14 -5.62
CA ILE A 60 0.62 20.95 -6.45
C ILE A 60 -0.62 21.10 -7.35
N PRO A 61 -0.44 21.02 -8.69
CA PRO A 61 -1.53 21.08 -9.63
C PRO A 61 -2.54 19.94 -9.46
N GLN A 62 -3.75 20.14 -9.94
CA GLN A 62 -4.70 19.03 -10.11
C GLN A 62 -4.15 18.03 -11.14
N LYS A 63 -4.47 16.74 -10.95
CA LYS A 63 -4.04 15.64 -11.84
C LYS A 63 -2.53 15.35 -11.84
N THR A 64 -1.76 15.90 -10.87
CA THR A 64 -0.37 15.49 -10.67
C THR A 64 -0.31 14.01 -10.32
N ALA A 65 0.61 13.24 -10.93
CA ALA A 65 0.83 11.85 -10.59
C ALA A 65 1.52 11.71 -9.22
N ILE A 66 1.36 10.58 -8.55
CA ILE A 66 1.99 10.34 -7.23
C ILE A 66 3.52 10.42 -7.35
N GLU A 67 4.08 9.90 -8.44
CA GLU A 67 5.52 9.91 -8.73
C GLU A 67 6.13 11.31 -8.91
N ASP A 68 5.32 12.31 -9.28
CA ASP A 68 5.77 13.70 -9.45
C ASP A 68 5.75 14.51 -8.15
N VAL A 69 5.11 14.00 -7.10
CA VAL A 69 5.01 14.67 -5.80
C VAL A 69 6.28 14.45 -4.99
N LYS A 70 6.83 15.51 -4.36
CA LYS A 70 8.06 15.43 -3.57
C LYS A 70 7.78 15.43 -2.07
N VAL A 71 8.58 14.65 -1.34
CA VAL A 71 8.50 14.41 0.11
C VAL A 71 9.75 14.93 0.80
N ASP A 72 9.57 15.61 1.92
CA ASP A 72 10.60 15.82 2.94
C ASP A 72 10.64 14.57 3.85
N THR A 73 11.66 13.73 3.64
CA THR A 73 11.75 12.42 4.31
C THR A 73 12.12 12.58 5.78
N GLN A 74 12.95 13.56 6.15
CA GLN A 74 13.37 13.79 7.53
C GLN A 74 12.19 14.26 8.38
N LYS A 75 11.45 15.25 7.90
CA LYS A 75 10.23 15.73 8.57
C LYS A 75 9.16 14.64 8.66
N THR A 76 9.03 13.82 7.64
CA THR A 76 8.09 12.68 7.65
C THR A 76 8.52 11.65 8.69
N LYS A 77 9.81 11.33 8.77
CA LYS A 77 10.38 10.44 9.80
C LYS A 77 10.03 10.91 11.21
N GLU A 78 10.26 12.21 11.50
CA GLU A 78 9.91 12.79 12.79
C GLU A 78 8.41 12.63 13.11
N ASN A 79 7.53 12.90 12.14
CA ASN A 79 6.09 12.73 12.30
C ASN A 79 5.71 11.30 12.65
N ILE A 80 6.29 10.30 11.95
CA ILE A 80 6.03 8.87 12.18
C ILE A 80 6.50 8.47 13.58
N LEU A 81 7.77 8.77 13.93
CA LEU A 81 8.37 8.34 15.19
C LEU A 81 7.62 8.94 16.38
N LYS A 82 7.28 10.24 16.32
CA LYS A 82 6.49 10.91 17.35
C LYS A 82 5.09 10.30 17.50
N ALA A 83 4.44 10.00 16.39
CA ALA A 83 3.12 9.37 16.42
C ALA A 83 3.18 7.94 16.97
N MET A 84 4.23 7.16 16.65
CA MET A 84 4.44 5.84 17.23
C MET A 84 4.59 5.91 18.77
N ASP A 85 5.34 6.86 19.28
CA ASP A 85 5.49 7.06 20.73
C ASP A 85 4.16 7.35 21.42
N ILE A 86 3.35 8.22 20.83
CA ILE A 86 2.07 8.65 21.42
C ILE A 86 1.02 7.53 21.35
N GLU A 87 0.89 6.86 20.20
CA GLU A 87 -0.21 5.94 19.93
C GLU A 87 0.10 4.48 20.29
N TYR A 88 1.39 4.13 20.32
CA TYR A 88 1.82 2.74 20.49
C TYR A 88 2.96 2.57 21.50
N GLY A 89 3.39 3.63 22.21
CA GLY A 89 4.53 3.61 23.13
C GLY A 89 4.46 2.53 24.22
N ASP A 90 3.24 2.20 24.69
CA ASP A 90 3.00 1.19 25.72
C ASP A 90 3.13 -0.26 25.22
N PHE A 91 3.16 -0.48 23.90
CA PHE A 91 3.33 -1.82 23.34
C PHE A 91 4.81 -2.24 23.36
N PRO A 92 5.16 -3.41 23.92
CA PRO A 92 6.57 -3.84 24.04
C PRO A 92 7.33 -3.89 22.71
N ARG A 93 6.63 -4.11 21.60
CA ARG A 93 7.21 -4.19 20.26
C ARG A 93 7.39 -2.83 19.58
N CYS A 94 6.87 -1.74 20.17
CA CYS A 94 6.93 -0.41 19.57
C CYS A 94 8.37 0.11 19.46
N LYS A 95 9.11 0.12 20.55
CA LYS A 95 10.51 0.63 20.55
C LYS A 95 11.45 -0.14 19.62
N PRO A 96 11.44 -1.49 19.59
CA PRO A 96 12.25 -2.25 18.61
C PRO A 96 11.88 -1.94 17.15
N LEU A 97 10.58 -1.84 16.81
CA LEU A 97 10.15 -1.49 15.47
C LEU A 97 10.56 -0.05 15.12
N GLN A 98 10.35 0.89 16.04
CA GLN A 98 10.71 2.30 15.87
C GLN A 98 12.21 2.48 15.59
N ALA A 99 13.08 1.78 16.33
CA ALA A 99 14.52 1.82 16.11
C ALA A 99 14.92 1.32 14.72
N LYS A 100 14.34 0.19 14.27
CA LYS A 100 14.59 -0.34 12.92
C LYS A 100 14.08 0.59 11.83
N LEU A 101 12.87 1.13 11.98
CA LEU A 101 12.29 2.06 11.01
C LEU A 101 13.10 3.35 10.94
N LYS A 102 13.53 3.89 12.08
CA LYS A 102 14.40 5.07 12.14
C LYS A 102 15.68 4.83 11.35
N ASN A 103 16.41 3.75 11.66
CA ASN A 103 17.65 3.40 10.96
C ASN A 103 17.42 3.20 9.45
N TYR A 104 16.34 2.56 9.04
CA TYR A 104 15.99 2.41 7.63
C TYR A 104 15.79 3.77 6.95
N MET A 105 15.02 4.67 7.56
CA MET A 105 14.72 5.98 6.99
C MET A 105 15.92 6.95 6.99
N GLU A 106 16.92 6.75 7.86
CA GLU A 106 18.17 7.53 7.87
C GLU A 106 19.03 7.26 6.64
N ASN A 107 18.80 6.15 5.94
CA ASN A 107 19.49 5.80 4.69
C ASN A 107 18.72 6.23 3.43
N LEU A 108 17.55 6.87 3.56
CA LEU A 108 16.79 7.40 2.43
C LEU A 108 17.27 8.83 2.09
N PRO A 109 17.17 9.25 0.81
CA PRO A 109 17.43 10.64 0.41
C PRO A 109 16.54 11.63 1.18
N ASP A 110 17.04 12.82 1.48
CA ASP A 110 16.28 13.88 2.18
C ASP A 110 15.03 14.31 1.41
N ILE A 111 15.11 14.25 0.09
CA ILE A 111 14.00 14.55 -0.83
C ILE A 111 13.89 13.42 -1.84
N MET A 112 12.69 12.84 -1.97
CA MET A 112 12.40 11.82 -2.98
C MET A 112 10.97 11.93 -3.49
N SER A 113 10.57 11.11 -4.47
CA SER A 113 9.17 11.07 -4.91
C SER A 113 8.29 10.43 -3.83
N LEU A 114 7.00 10.82 -3.78
CA LEU A 114 6.03 10.21 -2.86
C LEU A 114 5.83 8.72 -3.16
N SER A 115 5.86 8.33 -4.43
CA SER A 115 5.77 6.92 -4.82
C SER A 115 6.96 6.12 -4.30
N ASP A 116 8.19 6.58 -4.55
CA ASP A 116 9.40 5.88 -4.11
C ASP A 116 9.49 5.81 -2.58
N PHE A 117 9.09 6.90 -1.90
CA PHE A 117 9.01 6.92 -0.45
C PHE A 117 8.04 5.88 0.10
N ASN A 118 6.83 5.82 -0.44
CA ASN A 118 5.82 4.85 0.00
C ASN A 118 6.23 3.42 -0.35
N ILE A 119 6.80 3.18 -1.55
CA ILE A 119 7.32 1.87 -1.96
C ILE A 119 8.44 1.42 -1.00
N SER A 120 9.37 2.32 -0.64
CA SER A 120 10.44 1.97 0.30
C SER A 120 9.90 1.56 1.67
N LEU A 121 8.86 2.21 2.17
CA LEU A 121 8.21 1.83 3.43
C LEU A 121 7.44 0.50 3.32
N ILE A 122 6.81 0.22 2.17
CA ILE A 122 6.17 -1.07 1.89
C ILE A 122 7.21 -2.19 1.92
N ILE A 123 8.35 -1.99 1.25
CA ILE A 123 9.48 -2.95 1.24
C ILE A 123 10.03 -3.15 2.66
N PHE A 124 10.23 -2.07 3.43
CA PHE A 124 10.62 -2.17 4.84
C PHE A 124 9.67 -3.05 5.65
N VAL A 125 8.35 -2.87 5.50
CA VAL A 125 7.35 -3.66 6.21
C VAL A 125 7.41 -5.13 5.81
N LEU A 126 7.53 -5.44 4.51
CA LEU A 126 7.66 -6.82 4.02
C LEU A 126 8.92 -7.51 4.58
N ALA A 127 10.06 -6.82 4.54
CA ALA A 127 11.32 -7.31 5.11
C ALA A 127 11.23 -7.47 6.64
N PHE A 128 10.58 -6.54 7.34
CA PHE A 128 10.36 -6.66 8.78
C PHE A 128 9.51 -7.87 9.15
N MET A 129 8.55 -8.25 8.30
CA MET A 129 7.74 -9.46 8.44
C MET A 129 8.44 -10.75 7.97
N GLY A 130 9.59 -10.65 7.28
CA GLY A 130 10.31 -11.79 6.71
C GLY A 130 9.57 -12.46 5.56
N VAL A 131 8.93 -11.67 4.69
CA VAL A 131 8.14 -12.15 3.54
C VAL A 131 8.52 -11.47 2.22
N ASP A 132 9.52 -10.64 2.20
CA ASP A 132 9.97 -9.89 1.03
C ASP A 132 10.48 -10.79 -0.10
N ASP A 133 11.08 -11.92 0.21
CA ASP A 133 11.52 -12.96 -0.73
C ASP A 133 10.35 -13.76 -1.37
N LYS A 134 9.16 -13.67 -0.80
CA LYS A 134 7.96 -14.42 -1.22
C LYS A 134 7.01 -13.62 -2.10
N VAL A 135 7.30 -12.32 -2.28
CA VAL A 135 6.41 -11.41 -3.01
C VAL A 135 7.13 -10.84 -4.25
N LYS A 136 6.38 -10.70 -5.33
CA LYS A 136 6.86 -10.06 -6.55
C LYS A 136 6.18 -8.71 -6.71
N LEU A 137 6.93 -7.64 -6.47
CA LEU A 137 6.48 -6.26 -6.70
C LEU A 137 6.93 -5.80 -8.08
N THR A 138 6.05 -5.12 -8.81
CA THR A 138 6.33 -4.54 -10.12
C THR A 138 5.78 -3.12 -10.21
N VAL A 139 6.27 -2.37 -11.18
CA VAL A 139 5.74 -1.06 -11.57
C VAL A 139 5.57 -1.08 -13.08
N THR A 140 4.35 -1.07 -13.56
CA THR A 140 4.07 -1.00 -14.99
C THR A 140 3.87 0.45 -15.46
N PRO A 141 4.09 0.74 -16.76
CA PRO A 141 3.78 2.05 -17.33
C PRO A 141 2.29 2.39 -17.19
N LYS A 142 2.01 3.69 -17.22
CA LYS A 142 0.65 4.21 -17.22
C LYS A 142 -0.15 3.63 -18.37
N PRO A 143 -1.33 3.03 -18.12
CA PRO A 143 -2.21 2.55 -19.18
C PRO A 143 -2.78 3.72 -19.99
N THR A 144 -3.15 3.45 -21.23
CA THR A 144 -3.79 4.45 -22.12
C THR A 144 -5.29 4.58 -21.81
N LYS A 145 -5.90 3.53 -21.29
CA LYS A 145 -7.32 3.48 -20.95
C LYS A 145 -7.56 3.79 -19.47
N PRO A 146 -8.69 4.40 -19.11
CA PRO A 146 -9.00 4.70 -17.72
C PRO A 146 -9.65 3.52 -16.98
N LYS A 147 -9.61 3.55 -15.65
CA LYS A 147 -10.33 2.64 -14.73
C LYS A 147 -10.02 1.15 -15.00
N SER A 148 -11.04 0.29 -14.94
CA SER A 148 -10.95 -1.15 -15.19
C SER A 148 -10.32 -1.51 -16.54
N PHE A 149 -10.59 -0.74 -17.60
CA PHE A 149 -9.97 -0.96 -18.91
C PHE A 149 -8.46 -0.74 -18.91
N GLY A 150 -7.95 0.17 -18.08
CA GLY A 150 -6.50 0.35 -17.89
C GLY A 150 -5.87 -0.84 -17.17
N ILE A 151 -6.56 -1.40 -16.17
CA ILE A 151 -6.13 -2.63 -15.49
C ILE A 151 -6.05 -3.79 -16.48
N ILE A 152 -7.10 -3.98 -17.29
CA ILE A 152 -7.17 -5.04 -18.32
C ILE A 152 -6.05 -4.85 -19.36
N GLU A 153 -5.80 -3.61 -19.81
CA GLU A 153 -4.71 -3.29 -20.73
C GLU A 153 -3.35 -3.71 -20.15
N ASN A 154 -3.06 -3.32 -18.90
CA ASN A 154 -1.81 -3.68 -18.25
C ASN A 154 -1.70 -5.18 -18.01
N MET A 155 -2.77 -5.86 -17.60
CA MET A 155 -2.77 -7.33 -17.46
C MET A 155 -2.43 -8.02 -18.77
N LYS A 156 -3.10 -7.68 -19.88
CA LYS A 156 -2.85 -8.30 -21.18
C LYS A 156 -1.46 -8.02 -21.73
N LYS A 157 -0.91 -6.85 -21.44
CA LYS A 157 0.38 -6.43 -22.00
C LYS A 157 1.58 -6.88 -21.19
N TYR A 158 1.50 -6.80 -19.86
CA TYR A 158 2.65 -7.04 -18.97
C TYR A 158 2.56 -8.34 -18.17
N PHE A 159 1.36 -8.94 -18.09
CA PHE A 159 1.09 -10.15 -17.34
C PHE A 159 0.25 -11.16 -18.15
N PRO A 160 0.62 -11.47 -19.41
CA PRO A 160 -0.22 -12.28 -20.30
C PRO A 160 -0.46 -13.70 -19.80
N GLU A 161 0.39 -14.23 -18.92
CA GLU A 161 0.27 -15.53 -18.29
C GLU A 161 -0.69 -15.56 -17.08
N TYR A 162 -1.18 -14.38 -16.64
CA TYR A 162 -2.07 -14.26 -15.49
C TYR A 162 -3.52 -14.04 -15.95
N ASP A 163 -4.42 -14.83 -15.43
CA ASP A 163 -5.83 -14.85 -15.83
C ASP A 163 -6.77 -14.19 -14.81
N THR A 164 -6.29 -13.90 -13.61
CA THR A 164 -7.14 -13.44 -12.51
C THR A 164 -6.64 -12.11 -11.95
N TYR A 165 -7.55 -11.12 -11.84
CA TYR A 165 -7.31 -9.87 -11.13
C TYR A 165 -7.83 -9.95 -9.70
N LEU A 166 -6.95 -9.76 -8.69
CA LEU A 166 -7.33 -9.67 -7.29
C LEU A 166 -7.63 -8.22 -6.90
N SER A 167 -8.91 -7.90 -6.78
CA SER A 167 -9.40 -6.58 -6.41
C SER A 167 -9.63 -6.44 -4.90
N GLY A 168 -9.53 -5.22 -4.37
CA GLY A 168 -10.11 -4.89 -3.07
C GLY A 168 -11.65 -4.90 -3.12
N ILE A 169 -12.30 -5.01 -1.96
CA ILE A 169 -13.79 -5.01 -1.88
C ILE A 169 -14.39 -3.73 -2.51
N GLY A 170 -13.72 -2.58 -2.35
CA GLY A 170 -14.13 -1.32 -2.98
C GLY A 170 -14.13 -1.35 -4.52
N GLY A 171 -13.41 -2.29 -5.12
CA GLY A 171 -13.38 -2.49 -6.57
C GLY A 171 -14.73 -2.85 -7.18
N LYS A 172 -15.63 -3.48 -6.41
CA LYS A 172 -17.00 -3.81 -6.87
C LYS A 172 -17.78 -2.62 -7.41
N ALA A 173 -17.44 -1.41 -6.97
CA ALA A 173 -18.12 -0.19 -7.40
C ALA A 173 -17.75 0.26 -8.83
N TYR A 174 -16.65 -0.22 -9.41
CA TYR A 174 -16.13 0.22 -10.71
C TYR A 174 -15.68 -0.93 -11.62
N THR A 175 -15.89 -2.17 -11.23
CA THR A 175 -15.65 -3.36 -12.06
C THR A 175 -16.97 -4.02 -12.40
N GLY A 176 -17.13 -4.43 -13.66
CA GLY A 176 -18.28 -5.12 -14.21
C GLY A 176 -17.86 -6.30 -15.06
N ASN A 177 -18.65 -6.62 -16.09
CA ASN A 177 -18.41 -7.77 -16.96
C ASN A 177 -17.20 -7.59 -17.88
N GLU A 178 -16.59 -6.38 -17.94
CA GLU A 178 -15.47 -6.09 -18.85
C GLU A 178 -14.25 -7.00 -18.64
N PHE A 179 -14.04 -7.56 -17.45
CA PHE A 179 -12.98 -8.54 -17.22
C PHE A 179 -13.30 -9.85 -17.93
N GLU A 180 -14.51 -10.38 -17.74
CA GLU A 180 -14.98 -11.62 -18.38
C GLU A 180 -15.02 -11.49 -19.90
N ASP A 181 -15.55 -10.37 -20.42
CA ASP A 181 -15.57 -10.04 -21.86
C ASP A 181 -14.17 -9.99 -22.48
N ASN A 182 -13.16 -9.79 -21.66
CA ASN A 182 -11.75 -9.79 -22.06
C ASN A 182 -11.00 -11.08 -21.71
N GLY A 183 -11.69 -12.14 -21.28
CA GLY A 183 -11.13 -13.45 -20.95
C GLY A 183 -10.38 -13.48 -19.61
N LEU A 184 -10.65 -12.52 -18.72
CA LEU A 184 -10.05 -12.40 -17.40
C LEU A 184 -11.08 -12.69 -16.31
N LYS A 185 -10.62 -13.23 -15.20
CA LYS A 185 -11.42 -13.41 -13.97
C LYS A 185 -11.16 -12.26 -13.01
N ILE A 186 -12.17 -11.93 -12.20
CA ILE A 186 -12.01 -11.04 -11.07
C ILE A 186 -12.29 -11.76 -9.76
N GLU A 187 -11.40 -11.63 -8.81
CA GLU A 187 -11.55 -12.11 -7.44
C GLU A 187 -11.52 -10.92 -6.49
N TYR A 188 -12.41 -10.90 -5.50
CA TYR A 188 -12.44 -9.83 -4.50
C TYR A 188 -11.82 -10.30 -3.20
N SER A 189 -11.04 -9.41 -2.58
CA SER A 189 -10.40 -9.65 -1.29
C SER A 189 -11.43 -10.09 -0.23
N LYS A 190 -11.14 -11.21 0.45
CA LYS A 190 -11.91 -11.72 1.59
C LYS A 190 -11.34 -11.25 2.93
N HIS A 191 -10.38 -10.32 2.92
CA HIS A 191 -9.69 -9.86 4.12
C HIS A 191 -10.66 -9.40 5.23
N ALA A 192 -10.37 -9.81 6.46
CA ALA A 192 -11.11 -9.44 7.66
C ALA A 192 -10.19 -8.66 8.63
N PRO A 193 -10.10 -7.33 8.51
CA PRO A 193 -9.24 -6.53 9.38
C PRO A 193 -9.70 -6.62 10.85
N LEU A 194 -8.73 -6.68 11.78
CA LEU A 194 -8.99 -6.53 13.21
C LEU A 194 -9.05 -5.06 13.62
N TYR A 195 -8.28 -4.23 12.96
CA TYR A 195 -8.15 -2.80 13.22
C TYR A 195 -8.17 -2.02 11.91
N ASN A 196 -8.72 -0.82 11.95
CA ASN A 196 -8.77 0.10 10.80
C ASN A 196 -7.67 1.17 10.89
N ASP A 197 -6.45 0.74 11.25
CA ASP A 197 -5.27 1.59 11.35
C ASP A 197 -4.13 1.11 10.43
N SER A 198 -3.04 1.85 10.43
CA SER A 198 -1.82 1.50 9.73
C SER A 198 -1.34 0.10 10.07
N ILE A 199 -0.63 -0.52 9.13
CA ILE A 199 0.12 -1.77 9.37
C ILE A 199 1.01 -1.68 10.62
N ILE A 200 1.54 -0.49 10.97
CA ILE A 200 2.34 -0.27 12.17
C ILE A 200 1.60 -0.76 13.42
N GLY A 201 0.30 -0.46 13.53
CA GLY A 201 -0.50 -0.94 14.64
C GLY A 201 -0.56 -2.47 14.75
N THR A 202 -0.61 -3.17 13.63
CA THR A 202 -0.53 -4.64 13.60
C THR A 202 0.85 -5.16 14.01
N LEU A 203 1.93 -4.53 13.50
CA LEU A 203 3.31 -4.91 13.81
C LEU A 203 3.67 -4.75 15.29
N VAL A 204 3.13 -3.74 15.97
CA VAL A 204 3.40 -3.50 17.39
C VAL A 204 2.57 -4.40 18.32
N ARG A 205 1.35 -4.76 17.91
CA ARG A 205 0.42 -5.55 18.74
C ARG A 205 0.67 -7.05 18.67
N PHE A 206 1.14 -7.57 17.53
CA PHE A 206 1.18 -9.01 17.27
C PHE A 206 2.60 -9.51 16.99
N SER A 207 2.93 -10.68 17.54
CA SER A 207 4.20 -11.36 17.27
C SER A 207 4.22 -12.03 15.88
N ASP A 208 3.06 -12.42 15.37
CA ASP A 208 2.86 -12.98 14.05
C ASP A 208 1.89 -12.08 13.26
N PRO A 209 2.38 -10.97 12.68
CA PRO A 209 1.56 -10.06 11.91
C PRO A 209 1.03 -10.68 10.61
N VAL A 210 1.75 -11.61 10.00
CA VAL A 210 1.33 -12.29 8.77
C VAL A 210 0.04 -13.06 8.99
N ARG A 211 -0.06 -13.80 10.10
CA ARG A 211 -1.28 -14.52 10.47
C ARG A 211 -2.49 -13.57 10.63
N ILE A 212 -2.26 -12.37 11.18
CA ILE A 212 -3.33 -11.37 11.33
C ILE A 212 -3.74 -10.78 9.98
N ILE A 213 -2.77 -10.48 9.10
CA ILE A 213 -3.02 -9.98 7.74
C ILE A 213 -3.81 -11.02 6.92
N MET A 214 -3.51 -12.30 7.06
CA MET A 214 -4.12 -13.38 6.26
C MET A 214 -5.49 -13.83 6.76
N ARG A 215 -6.09 -13.14 7.74
CA ARG A 215 -7.46 -13.44 8.20
C ARG A 215 -8.48 -13.11 7.12
N GLU A 216 -9.38 -14.06 6.91
CA GLU A 216 -10.49 -13.95 5.97
C GLU A 216 -11.84 -13.97 6.70
N LYS A 217 -12.84 -13.35 6.10
CA LYS A 217 -14.23 -13.50 6.55
C LYS A 217 -14.65 -14.95 6.28
N PRO A 218 -15.40 -15.57 7.22
CA PRO A 218 -16.01 -16.87 6.92
C PRO A 218 -16.91 -16.76 5.69
N GLU A 219 -16.92 -17.80 4.87
CA GLU A 219 -17.87 -17.86 3.77
C GLU A 219 -19.28 -17.85 4.35
N GLN A 220 -20.11 -16.94 3.88
CA GLN A 220 -21.53 -16.97 4.20
C GLN A 220 -22.10 -18.22 3.50
N SER A 221 -22.47 -19.22 4.32
CA SER A 221 -23.19 -20.42 3.89
C SER A 221 -24.59 -20.06 3.38
#